data_4e275ee9c52dda6b6c970c95e8e475cf
#
_entry.id   4e275ee9c52dda6b6c970c95e8e475cf
#
_cell.length_a   1.000
_cell.length_b   1.000
_cell.length_c   1.000
_cell.angle_alpha   90.00
_cell.angle_beta   90.00
_cell.angle_gamma   90.00
#
_symmetry.space_group_name_H-M   'P 1'
#
loop_
_entity.id
_entity.type
_entity.pdbx_description
1 polymer ?
#
loop_
_entity_poly.entity_id
_entity_poly.type
_entity_poly.pdbx_seq_one_letter_code
_entity_poly.pdbx_strand_id
1 'polypeptide(L)'
;DNVLAYDKDEYCGFIFTTNGFLNLFRLMKSVYQKRNYIVHNKDLPIYFIAGENDPVIINKKAWLKSQEFLKSCGYQNITSTLYSHMKHEILNETDKEKVYQDILNFCK
;
A
#
# COMPACT_ATOMS: atom_id res chain seq x y z
N ASP A 1 -0.10 -20.79 -1.05
CA ASP A 1 1.28 -21.01 -1.48
C ASP A 1 2.22 -19.91 -0.94
N ASN A 2 1.81 -18.64 -0.88
CA ASN A 2 2.62 -17.55 -0.31
C ASN A 2 2.91 -17.77 1.19
N VAL A 3 1.99 -18.31 1.97
CA VAL A 3 2.20 -18.65 3.39
C VAL A 3 3.34 -19.65 3.55
N LEU A 4 3.34 -20.70 2.73
CA LEU A 4 4.39 -21.71 2.77
C LEU A 4 5.76 -21.18 2.32
N ALA A 5 5.77 -20.23 1.38
CA ALA A 5 6.99 -19.56 0.95
C ALA A 5 7.54 -18.67 2.08
N TYR A 6 6.67 -17.90 2.73
CA TYR A 6 7.01 -17.04 3.86
C TYR A 6 7.57 -17.85 5.06
N ASP A 7 6.93 -18.98 5.40
CA ASP A 7 7.35 -19.82 6.54
C ASP A 7 8.70 -20.51 6.31
N LYS A 8 9.12 -20.69 5.06
CA LYS A 8 10.40 -21.30 4.68
C LYS A 8 11.52 -20.30 4.47
N ASP A 9 11.22 -19.01 4.41
CA ASP A 9 12.19 -17.97 4.16
C ASP A 9 12.90 -17.59 5.46
N GLU A 10 14.22 -17.72 5.50
CA GLU A 10 15.07 -17.40 6.66
C GLU A 10 15.04 -15.91 7.05
N TYR A 11 14.64 -15.03 6.14
CA TYR A 11 14.52 -13.59 6.37
C TYR A 11 13.10 -13.17 6.80
N CYS A 12 12.16 -14.12 6.86
CA CYS A 12 10.78 -13.88 7.27
C CYS A 12 10.48 -14.42 8.68
N GLY A 13 9.35 -14.02 9.25
CA GLY A 13 8.85 -14.57 10.51
C GLY A 13 9.61 -14.15 11.77
N PHE A 14 10.59 -13.25 11.71
CA PHE A 14 11.29 -12.76 12.90
C PHE A 14 10.41 -11.83 13.74
N ILE A 15 10.61 -11.87 15.06
CA ILE A 15 9.88 -11.02 16.01
C ILE A 15 10.57 -9.67 16.11
N PHE A 16 9.83 -8.60 15.88
CA PHE A 16 10.32 -7.23 16.11
C PHE A 16 10.62 -7.00 17.59
N THR A 17 11.72 -6.28 17.86
CA THR A 17 11.99 -5.75 19.18
C THR A 17 10.91 -4.70 19.57
N THR A 18 10.76 -4.44 20.87
CA THR A 18 9.89 -3.36 21.37
C THR A 18 10.20 -2.03 20.69
N ASN A 19 11.48 -1.73 20.49
CA ASN A 19 11.92 -0.50 19.82
C ASN A 19 11.55 -0.51 18.31
N GLY A 20 11.62 -1.69 17.66
CA GLY A 20 11.18 -1.88 16.29
C GLY A 20 9.70 -1.55 16.11
N PHE A 21 8.83 -2.09 16.96
CA PHE A 21 7.40 -1.76 16.97
C PHE A 21 7.13 -0.29 17.26
N LEU A 22 7.83 0.29 18.25
CA LEU A 22 7.68 1.71 18.59
C LEU A 22 8.01 2.60 17.38
N ASN A 23 9.07 2.31 16.65
CA ASN A 23 9.46 3.07 15.47
C ASN A 23 8.47 2.88 14.31
N LEU A 24 7.96 1.67 14.11
CA LEU A 24 6.91 1.40 13.13
C LEU A 24 5.64 2.24 13.41
N PHE A 25 5.16 2.23 14.65
CA PHE A 25 3.97 3.02 15.02
C PHE A 25 4.21 4.54 14.97
N ARG A 26 5.42 5.01 15.30
CA ARG A 26 5.80 6.42 15.11
C ARG A 26 5.77 6.81 13.63
N LEU A 27 6.30 5.96 12.75
CA LEU A 27 6.23 6.17 11.31
C LEU A 27 4.77 6.23 10.84
N MET A 28 3.96 5.25 11.19
CA MET A 28 2.53 5.22 10.86
C MET A 28 1.80 6.50 11.31
N LYS A 29 2.04 6.96 12.54
CA LYS A 29 1.49 8.23 13.04
C LYS A 29 1.96 9.42 12.22
N SER A 30 3.23 9.45 11.83
CA SER A 30 3.84 10.53 11.06
C SER A 30 3.24 10.66 9.66
N VAL A 31 2.97 9.54 8.98
CA VAL A 31 2.40 9.52 7.62
C VAL A 31 1.00 10.12 7.56
N TYR A 32 0.23 10.09 8.66
CA TYR A 32 -1.11 10.67 8.72
C TYR A 32 -1.14 12.11 9.26
N GLN A 33 0.02 12.78 9.36
CA GLN A 33 0.08 14.18 9.76
C GLN A 33 0.25 15.08 8.54
N LYS A 34 -0.80 15.78 8.14
CA LYS A 34 -0.82 16.67 6.97
C LYS A 34 0.35 17.68 6.93
N ARG A 35 0.80 18.16 8.09
CA ARG A 35 1.93 19.09 8.22
C ARG A 35 3.28 18.53 7.73
N ASN A 36 3.39 17.19 7.60
CA ASN A 36 4.61 16.53 7.13
C ASN A 36 4.69 16.46 5.59
N TYR A 37 3.65 16.92 4.90
CA TYR A 37 3.59 16.93 3.42
C TYR A 37 3.87 18.31 2.89
N ILE A 38 5.01 18.46 2.21
CA ILE A 38 5.36 19.65 1.44
C ILE A 38 5.19 19.30 -0.04
N VAL A 39 4.07 19.72 -0.62
CA VAL A 39 3.71 19.35 -2.00
C VAL A 39 4.35 20.32 -2.97
N HIS A 40 5.44 19.92 -3.62
CA HIS A 40 6.10 20.68 -4.68
C HIS A 40 5.45 20.47 -6.05
N ASN A 41 4.88 19.29 -6.30
CA ASN A 41 4.18 18.97 -7.52
C ASN A 41 2.80 18.37 -7.19
N LYS A 42 1.76 19.19 -7.33
CA LYS A 42 0.38 18.76 -7.07
C LYS A 42 -0.14 17.73 -8.08
N ASP A 43 0.43 17.73 -9.29
CA ASP A 43 0.03 16.88 -10.40
C ASP A 43 0.87 15.59 -10.48
N LEU A 44 1.71 15.32 -9.47
CA LEU A 44 2.46 14.08 -9.37
C LEU A 44 1.53 12.88 -9.51
N PRO A 45 1.74 12.01 -10.51
CA PRO A 45 0.92 10.81 -10.64
C PRO A 45 1.12 9.88 -9.44
N ILE A 46 0.02 9.51 -8.79
CA ILE A 46 0.03 8.56 -7.67
C ILE A 46 -0.97 7.44 -7.97
N TYR A 47 -0.51 6.21 -7.94
CA TYR A 47 -1.33 5.05 -8.19
C TYR A 47 -1.45 4.16 -6.96
N PHE A 48 -2.66 4.04 -6.43
CA PHE A 48 -2.98 3.15 -5.32
C PHE A 48 -3.44 1.80 -5.85
N ILE A 49 -2.76 0.74 -5.44
CA ILE A 49 -3.13 -0.63 -5.79
C ILE A 49 -3.20 -1.49 -4.54
N ALA A 50 -4.21 -2.34 -4.46
CA ALA A 50 -4.38 -3.28 -3.34
C ALA A 50 -5.27 -4.47 -3.75
N GLY A 51 -5.18 -5.56 -3.00
CA GLY A 51 -6.14 -6.66 -3.11
C GLY A 51 -7.43 -6.35 -2.35
N GLU A 52 -8.57 -6.71 -2.91
CA GLU A 52 -9.88 -6.48 -2.28
C GLU A 52 -10.04 -7.27 -0.96
N ASN A 53 -9.39 -8.44 -0.87
CA ASN A 53 -9.39 -9.32 0.30
C ASN A 53 -8.16 -9.11 1.21
N ASP A 54 -7.45 -8.00 1.05
CA ASP A 54 -6.33 -7.63 1.91
C ASP A 54 -6.83 -7.13 3.27
N PRO A 55 -6.53 -7.84 4.39
CA PRO A 55 -6.94 -7.40 5.71
C PRO A 55 -6.27 -6.09 6.15
N VAL A 56 -5.13 -5.72 5.57
CA VAL A 56 -4.39 -4.49 5.92
C VAL A 56 -5.13 -3.23 5.49
N ILE A 57 -5.87 -3.28 4.38
CA ILE A 57 -6.70 -2.13 3.96
C ILE A 57 -7.96 -1.96 4.82
N ILE A 58 -8.24 -2.89 5.74
CA ILE A 58 -9.43 -2.98 6.61
C ILE A 58 -10.70 -3.19 5.77
N ASN A 59 -11.01 -2.26 4.87
CA ASN A 59 -12.11 -2.33 3.91
C ASN A 59 -11.95 -1.23 2.84
N LYS A 60 -12.76 -1.32 1.78
CA LYS A 60 -12.76 -0.37 0.67
C LYS A 60 -12.94 1.09 1.13
N LYS A 61 -13.78 1.34 2.14
CA LYS A 61 -14.03 2.69 2.65
C LYS A 61 -12.79 3.28 3.33
N ALA A 62 -12.08 2.48 4.14
CA ALA A 62 -10.83 2.90 4.78
C ALA A 62 -9.73 3.14 3.74
N TRP A 63 -9.63 2.28 2.74
CA TRP A 63 -8.69 2.43 1.63
C TRP A 63 -8.93 3.70 0.80
N LEU A 64 -10.20 4.05 0.50
CA LEU A 64 -10.54 5.30 -0.16
C LEU A 64 -10.21 6.53 0.71
N LYS A 65 -10.39 6.46 2.03
CA LYS A 65 -10.00 7.54 2.94
C LYS A 65 -8.51 7.84 2.92
N SER A 66 -7.64 6.84 2.70
CA SER A 66 -6.21 7.08 2.55
C SER A 66 -5.89 7.93 1.32
N GLN A 67 -6.64 7.73 0.23
CA GLN A 67 -6.52 8.54 -1.00
C GLN A 67 -7.04 9.96 -0.78
N GLU A 68 -8.20 10.09 -0.12
CA GLU A 68 -8.76 11.40 0.24
C GLU A 68 -7.82 12.19 1.15
N PHE A 69 -7.11 11.52 2.06
CA PHE A 69 -6.09 12.14 2.88
C PHE A 69 -4.99 12.78 2.02
N LEU A 70 -4.41 12.07 1.04
CA LEU A 70 -3.40 12.63 0.14
C LEU A 70 -3.96 13.78 -0.72
N LYS A 71 -5.21 13.66 -1.19
CA LYS A 71 -5.90 14.78 -1.86
C LYS A 71 -5.98 16.00 -0.95
N SER A 72 -6.30 15.81 0.33
CA SER A 72 -6.34 16.90 1.30
C SER A 72 -4.98 17.52 1.58
N CYS A 73 -3.88 16.78 1.35
CA CYS A 73 -2.52 17.31 1.43
C CYS A 73 -2.13 18.16 0.21
N GLY A 74 -2.88 18.05 -0.90
CA GLY A 74 -2.65 18.87 -2.10
C GLY A 74 -2.34 18.10 -3.38
N TYR A 75 -2.26 16.77 -3.35
CA TYR A 75 -2.09 15.95 -4.54
C TYR A 75 -3.40 15.79 -5.30
N GLN A 76 -3.41 16.05 -6.61
CA GLN A 76 -4.63 16.04 -7.44
C GLN A 76 -4.70 14.84 -8.39
N ASN A 77 -3.56 14.31 -8.82
CA ASN A 77 -3.48 13.23 -9.80
C ASN A 77 -3.37 11.86 -9.11
N ILE A 78 -4.47 11.42 -8.50
CA ILE A 78 -4.54 10.15 -7.79
C ILE A 78 -5.49 9.21 -8.50
N THR A 79 -4.99 8.04 -8.90
CA THR A 79 -5.75 6.94 -9.46
C THR A 79 -5.64 5.70 -8.57
N SER A 80 -6.56 4.75 -8.73
CA SER A 80 -6.54 3.56 -7.88
C SER A 80 -7.21 2.36 -8.53
N THR A 81 -6.69 1.17 -8.23
CA THR A 81 -7.27 -0.11 -8.62
C THR A 81 -7.31 -1.06 -7.43
N LEU A 82 -8.47 -1.66 -7.21
CA LEU A 82 -8.68 -2.70 -6.21
C LEU A 82 -8.89 -4.02 -6.95
N TYR A 83 -7.96 -4.97 -6.76
CA TYR A 83 -7.98 -6.25 -7.45
C TYR A 83 -8.89 -7.25 -6.75
N SER A 84 -9.94 -7.68 -7.42
CA SER A 84 -10.88 -8.68 -6.89
C SER A 84 -10.16 -9.99 -6.59
N HIS A 85 -10.54 -10.63 -5.49
CA HIS A 85 -10.03 -11.92 -5.01
C HIS A 85 -8.56 -11.95 -4.57
N MET A 86 -7.79 -10.88 -4.77
CA MET A 86 -6.41 -10.78 -4.29
C MET A 86 -6.33 -10.38 -2.82
N LYS A 87 -5.28 -10.85 -2.14
CA LYS A 87 -4.91 -10.51 -0.76
C LYS A 87 -3.80 -9.47 -0.71
N HIS A 88 -2.99 -9.50 0.35
CA HIS A 88 -1.95 -8.50 0.61
C HIS A 88 -0.83 -8.47 -0.44
N GLU A 89 -0.37 -9.62 -0.86
CA GLU A 89 0.79 -9.73 -1.77
C GLU A 89 0.36 -9.83 -3.24
N ILE A 90 -0.25 -8.77 -3.77
CA ILE A 90 -0.80 -8.73 -5.13
C ILE A 90 0.22 -9.05 -6.24
N LEU A 91 1.53 -8.85 -5.97
CA LEU A 91 2.60 -9.17 -6.91
C LEU A 91 3.00 -10.66 -6.92
N ASN A 92 2.47 -11.43 -5.96
CA ASN A 92 2.73 -12.87 -5.79
C ASN A 92 1.47 -13.72 -5.98
N GLU A 93 0.33 -13.10 -6.28
CA GLU A 93 -0.94 -13.80 -6.55
C GLU A 93 -0.92 -14.54 -7.89
N THR A 94 -1.87 -15.45 -8.07
CA THR A 94 -2.00 -16.24 -9.32
C THR A 94 -2.17 -15.33 -10.54
N ASP A 95 -2.96 -14.27 -10.42
CA ASP A 95 -3.28 -13.34 -11.50
C ASP A 95 -2.38 -12.08 -11.51
N LYS A 96 -1.16 -12.20 -10.96
CA LYS A 96 -0.18 -11.09 -10.83
C LYS A 96 0.17 -10.40 -12.14
N GLU A 97 0.08 -11.10 -13.28
CA GLU A 97 0.40 -10.54 -14.59
C GLU A 97 -0.46 -9.30 -14.91
N LYS A 98 -1.72 -9.30 -14.49
CA LYS A 98 -2.60 -8.14 -14.63
C LYS A 98 -2.06 -6.95 -13.84
N VAL A 99 -1.59 -7.19 -12.61
CA VAL A 99 -1.00 -6.14 -11.76
C VAL A 99 0.26 -5.56 -12.42
N TYR A 100 1.12 -6.42 -12.97
CA TYR A 100 2.33 -6.00 -13.68
C TYR A 100 2.00 -5.12 -14.89
N GLN A 101 1.00 -5.50 -15.70
CA GLN A 101 0.58 -4.70 -16.84
C GLN A 101 0.02 -3.33 -16.43
N ASP A 102 -0.78 -3.27 -15.38
CA ASP A 102 -1.35 -2.03 -14.87
C ASP A 102 -0.25 -1.09 -14.35
N ILE A 103 0.76 -1.62 -13.63
CA ILE A 103 1.94 -0.86 -13.18
C ILE A 103 2.74 -0.35 -14.39
N LEU A 104 3.03 -1.21 -15.37
CA LEU A 104 3.75 -0.83 -16.59
C LEU A 104 3.02 0.28 -17.36
N ASN A 105 1.69 0.19 -17.45
CA ASN A 105 0.88 1.21 -18.13
C ASN A 105 0.88 2.54 -17.37
N PHE A 106 0.91 2.50 -16.06
CA PHE A 106 1.01 3.70 -15.23
C PHE A 106 2.38 4.38 -15.36
N CYS A 107 3.46 3.61 -15.54
CA CYS A 107 4.83 4.12 -15.67
C CYS A 107 5.17 4.69 -17.06
N LYS A 108 4.33 4.47 -18.06
CA LYS A 108 4.53 5.00 -19.44
C LYS A 108 3.98 6.40 -19.57
#